data_7892d7d0d035d168ad8206cff39b8568
#
_entry.id   7892d7d0d035d168ad8206cff39b8568
#
_cell.length_a   1.000
_cell.length_b   1.000
_cell.length_c   1.000
_cell.angle_alpha   90.00
_cell.angle_beta   90.00
_cell.angle_gamma   90.00
#
_symmetry.space_group_name_H-M   'P 1'
#
loop_
_entity.id
_entity.type
_entity.pdbx_description
1 polymer ?
#
loop_
_entity_poly.entity_id
_entity_poly.type
_entity_poly.pdbx_seq_one_letter_code
_entity_poly.pdbx_strand_id
1 'polypeptide(L)'
;VLTWTNGAALSLFSNRLQHYIRVDSYEAMQRLDMAFFDDKQTGQVLAILNDDVRNLRMFLGTTVSSALQLVATVLGIAALLFWLNWQLALVTLVAVPALAIFTYWFMRTIRPRYRALRSSIGDLNTRLENNLDGMEVIKTAHTETHETERIRETSWEYYLRTWAVAKLEYLYQPSMDLLAGLAFAATFLLGGLWLVGGPPGPFTGTLRVGEFVTFLFMTQRFVDPLSGVGRIVNSYENARASAERVVGLVSRPVIVADREDAVVRETVAGRVEYDDVTFSYLPDRPVVRNLSFAVDAGDTVAFVGPTGAGKSTAAKLLLRLYDVDSGAIRVDDVDVRDLSLDSLRSNVGYVSQDVYLFDGTVAENVRYGSFDATDEEVKAAARLAEVHSFVEALPEGYDTRVGERGVKLSGGQRQRIAIARAMLQDPAILVLDEATSAVDTETELLIQRGLTRLTADRTTLVIAHRLSTVRDADLILVVDDGEVVERGTHEQLLDHDGLYATLWNVQAGSEATEEFIAEVVARADRGT
;
A
#
# COMPACT_ATOMS: atom_id res chain seq x y z
N VAL A 1 36.99 -10.79 19.92
CA VAL A 1 36.84 -11.51 18.66
C VAL A 1 35.50 -12.23 18.62
N LEU A 2 35.15 -13.10 19.56
CA LEU A 2 33.89 -13.86 19.59
C LEU A 2 32.65 -12.97 19.58
N THR A 3 32.64 -11.85 20.31
CA THR A 3 31.53 -10.90 20.32
C THR A 3 31.35 -10.21 18.96
N TRP A 4 32.46 -9.87 18.31
CA TRP A 4 32.45 -9.26 16.99
C TRP A 4 31.94 -10.22 15.91
N THR A 5 32.46 -11.46 15.90
CA THR A 5 32.04 -12.49 14.93
C THR A 5 30.56 -12.85 15.09
N ASN A 6 30.08 -12.99 16.32
CA ASN A 6 28.65 -13.23 16.62
C ASN A 6 27.77 -12.06 16.15
N GLY A 7 28.15 -10.83 16.47
CA GLY A 7 27.42 -9.64 16.05
C GLY A 7 27.40 -9.48 14.53
N ALA A 8 28.52 -9.71 13.86
CA ALA A 8 28.61 -9.64 12.40
C ALA A 8 27.76 -10.75 11.72
N ALA A 9 27.83 -11.98 12.21
CA ALA A 9 27.05 -13.10 11.66
C ALA A 9 25.54 -12.86 11.84
N LEU A 10 25.10 -12.41 13.01
CA LEU A 10 23.71 -12.13 13.32
C LEU A 10 23.16 -10.95 12.50
N SER A 11 23.99 -9.92 12.32
CA SER A 11 23.65 -8.77 11.46
C SER A 11 23.51 -9.19 10.00
N LEU A 12 24.44 -10.00 9.49
CA LEU A 12 24.37 -10.53 8.12
C LEU A 12 23.11 -11.38 7.91
N PHE A 13 22.83 -12.29 8.84
CA PHE A 13 21.63 -13.13 8.83
C PHE A 13 20.35 -12.28 8.82
N SER A 14 20.22 -11.36 9.76
CA SER A 14 19.01 -10.55 9.91
C SER A 14 18.77 -9.61 8.73
N ASN A 15 19.82 -9.06 8.11
CA ASN A 15 19.71 -8.22 6.92
C ASN A 15 19.34 -9.03 5.67
N ARG A 16 19.91 -10.24 5.51
CA ARG A 16 19.49 -11.14 4.43
C ARG A 16 18.04 -11.57 4.58
N LEU A 17 17.63 -11.94 5.79
CA LEU A 17 16.25 -12.31 6.07
C LEU A 17 15.28 -11.16 5.77
N GLN A 18 15.64 -9.92 6.15
CA GLN A 18 14.85 -8.73 5.81
C GLN A 18 14.71 -8.57 4.28
N HIS A 19 15.78 -8.79 3.54
CA HIS A 19 15.75 -8.71 2.07
C HIS A 19 14.78 -9.75 1.50
N TYR A 20 14.91 -11.03 1.87
CA TYR A 20 14.03 -12.08 1.37
C TYR A 20 12.57 -11.84 1.74
N ILE A 21 12.26 -11.55 3.00
CA ILE A 21 10.87 -11.29 3.42
C ILE A 21 10.28 -10.12 2.62
N ARG A 22 11.06 -9.05 2.36
CA ARG A 22 10.59 -7.90 1.59
C ARG A 22 10.31 -8.27 0.14
N VAL A 23 11.22 -9.00 -0.51
CA VAL A 23 11.06 -9.42 -1.91
C VAL A 23 9.87 -10.37 -2.04
N ASP A 24 9.79 -11.40 -1.19
CA ASP A 24 8.68 -12.37 -1.21
C ASP A 24 7.32 -11.68 -0.94
N SER A 25 7.30 -10.71 0.00
CA SER A 25 6.10 -9.93 0.29
C SER A 25 5.69 -9.04 -0.90
N TYR A 26 6.67 -8.46 -1.59
CA TYR A 26 6.43 -7.63 -2.78
C TYR A 26 5.94 -8.47 -3.96
N GLU A 27 6.55 -9.63 -4.21
CA GLU A 27 6.09 -10.58 -5.24
C GLU A 27 4.68 -11.08 -4.95
N ALA A 28 4.39 -11.46 -3.70
CA ALA A 28 3.06 -11.88 -3.30
C ALA A 28 2.03 -10.77 -3.53
N MET A 29 2.38 -9.52 -3.16
CA MET A 29 1.54 -8.35 -3.38
C MET A 29 1.25 -8.12 -4.87
N GLN A 30 2.24 -8.24 -5.76
CA GLN A 30 2.04 -8.04 -7.20
C GLN A 30 1.12 -9.08 -7.84
N ARG A 31 0.97 -10.25 -7.23
CA ARG A 31 0.05 -11.30 -7.70
C ARG A 31 -1.40 -11.07 -7.25
N LEU A 32 -1.64 -10.15 -6.30
CA LEU A 32 -2.98 -9.88 -5.81
C LEU A 32 -3.82 -9.15 -6.87
N ASP A 33 -5.12 -9.36 -6.81
CA ASP A 33 -6.11 -8.69 -7.64
C ASP A 33 -6.27 -7.20 -7.30
N MET A 34 -6.91 -6.45 -8.20
CA MET A 34 -7.13 -5.01 -8.02
C MET A 34 -8.03 -4.69 -6.83
N ALA A 35 -8.93 -5.59 -6.43
CA ALA A 35 -9.79 -5.40 -5.26
C ALA A 35 -9.00 -5.21 -3.96
N PHE A 36 -7.81 -5.81 -3.87
CA PHE A 36 -6.91 -5.55 -2.74
C PHE A 36 -6.40 -4.11 -2.70
N PHE A 37 -6.03 -3.57 -3.86
CA PHE A 37 -5.49 -2.20 -3.96
C PHE A 37 -6.57 -1.13 -3.82
N ASP A 38 -7.80 -1.42 -4.20
CA ASP A 38 -8.95 -0.53 -3.98
C ASP A 38 -9.33 -0.43 -2.49
N ASP A 39 -9.20 -1.56 -1.73
CA ASP A 39 -9.51 -1.60 -0.29
C ASP A 39 -8.38 -1.02 0.59
N LYS A 40 -7.14 -1.04 0.14
CA LYS A 40 -5.97 -0.68 0.94
C LYS A 40 -5.34 0.64 0.49
N GLN A 41 -5.12 1.53 1.45
CA GLN A 41 -4.33 2.73 1.21
C GLN A 41 -2.86 2.36 0.95
N THR A 42 -2.23 3.01 -0.02
CA THR A 42 -0.80 2.82 -0.38
C THR A 42 0.12 2.89 0.84
N GLY A 43 -0.14 3.81 1.77
CA GLY A 43 0.62 3.95 3.01
C GLY A 43 0.57 2.72 3.92
N GLN A 44 -0.57 2.00 3.96
CA GLN A 44 -0.69 0.77 4.74
C GLN A 44 0.15 -0.36 4.14
N VAL A 45 0.16 -0.48 2.82
CA VAL A 45 0.96 -1.48 2.11
C VAL A 45 2.46 -1.19 2.28
N LEU A 46 2.86 0.08 2.14
CA LEU A 46 4.25 0.50 2.40
C LEU A 46 4.68 0.23 3.84
N ALA A 47 3.80 0.41 4.82
CA ALA A 47 4.09 0.09 6.22
C ALA A 47 4.37 -1.41 6.42
N ILE A 48 3.63 -2.31 5.74
CA ILE A 48 3.90 -3.76 5.77
C ILE A 48 5.29 -4.06 5.20
N LEU A 49 5.60 -3.55 4.00
CA LEU A 49 6.86 -3.84 3.29
C LEU A 49 8.11 -3.23 3.96
N ASN A 50 7.95 -2.13 4.70
CA ASN A 50 9.07 -1.44 5.33
C ASN A 50 9.11 -1.65 6.84
N ASP A 51 8.08 -1.20 7.57
CA ASP A 51 8.10 -1.15 9.03
C ASP A 51 7.91 -2.52 9.65
N ASP A 52 6.96 -3.31 9.13
CA ASP A 52 6.71 -4.65 9.66
C ASP A 52 7.88 -5.60 9.39
N VAL A 53 8.43 -5.57 8.18
CA VAL A 53 9.63 -6.35 7.85
C VAL A 53 10.83 -5.92 8.71
N ARG A 54 11.00 -4.61 8.99
CA ARG A 54 12.02 -4.09 9.90
C ARG A 54 11.82 -4.59 11.34
N ASN A 55 10.58 -4.61 11.84
CA ASN A 55 10.25 -5.11 13.17
C ASN A 55 10.60 -6.60 13.30
N LEU A 56 10.29 -7.41 12.30
CA LEU A 56 10.68 -8.82 12.24
C LEU A 56 12.20 -8.99 12.26
N ARG A 57 12.93 -8.21 11.46
CA ARG A 57 14.39 -8.20 11.47
C ARG A 57 14.95 -7.89 12.85
N MET A 58 14.45 -6.82 13.49
CA MET A 58 14.93 -6.41 14.84
C MET A 58 14.64 -7.50 15.87
N PHE A 59 13.49 -8.12 15.82
CA PHE A 59 13.14 -9.20 16.74
C PHE A 59 14.09 -10.40 16.57
N LEU A 60 14.24 -10.92 15.35
CA LEU A 60 15.06 -12.09 15.08
C LEU A 60 16.57 -11.81 15.21
N GLY A 61 17.01 -10.59 14.83
CA GLY A 61 18.42 -10.21 14.87
C GLY A 61 18.93 -9.82 16.25
N THR A 62 18.16 -9.07 17.02
CA THR A 62 18.64 -8.50 18.30
C THR A 62 17.86 -9.00 19.50
N THR A 63 16.52 -9.06 19.43
CA THR A 63 15.69 -9.37 20.58
C THR A 63 15.82 -10.82 21.05
N VAL A 64 15.82 -11.77 20.11
CA VAL A 64 16.01 -13.19 20.42
C VAL A 64 17.38 -13.41 21.05
N SER A 65 18.44 -12.81 20.52
CA SER A 65 19.79 -12.87 21.07
C SER A 65 19.85 -12.29 22.49
N SER A 66 19.23 -11.12 22.71
CA SER A 66 19.17 -10.48 24.03
C SER A 66 18.37 -11.32 25.04
N ALA A 67 17.28 -11.97 24.60
CA ALA A 67 16.50 -12.86 25.44
C ALA A 67 17.31 -14.11 25.84
N LEU A 68 18.01 -14.73 24.90
CA LEU A 68 18.89 -15.86 25.17
C LEU A 68 20.03 -15.47 26.13
N GLN A 69 20.65 -14.32 25.90
CA GLN A 69 21.70 -13.80 26.76
C GLN A 69 21.18 -13.50 28.18
N LEU A 70 19.98 -12.91 28.31
CA LEU A 70 19.32 -12.70 29.60
C LEU A 70 19.16 -14.02 30.36
N VAL A 71 18.56 -15.02 29.69
CA VAL A 71 18.32 -16.34 30.31
C VAL A 71 19.64 -16.99 30.72
N ALA A 72 20.64 -17.02 29.83
CA ALA A 72 21.94 -17.60 30.12
C ALA A 72 22.66 -16.89 31.29
N THR A 73 22.60 -15.54 31.33
CA THR A 73 23.20 -14.75 32.40
C THR A 73 22.51 -15.01 33.75
N VAL A 74 21.17 -14.95 33.75
CA VAL A 74 20.38 -15.17 35.00
C VAL A 74 20.62 -16.60 35.51
N LEU A 75 20.50 -17.62 34.67
CA LEU A 75 20.73 -19.02 35.08
C LEU A 75 22.18 -19.28 35.46
N GLY A 76 23.15 -18.72 34.73
CA GLY A 76 24.58 -18.87 35.03
C GLY A 76 24.97 -18.25 36.35
N ILE A 77 24.52 -17.01 36.65
CA ILE A 77 24.75 -16.37 37.92
C ILE A 77 24.05 -17.13 39.06
N ALA A 78 22.79 -17.51 38.87
CA ALA A 78 22.06 -18.27 39.89
C ALA A 78 22.76 -19.59 40.21
N ALA A 79 23.15 -20.36 39.20
CA ALA A 79 23.88 -21.61 39.39
C ALA A 79 25.20 -21.42 40.15
N LEU A 80 25.96 -20.39 39.79
CA LEU A 80 27.21 -20.05 40.47
C LEU A 80 26.97 -19.69 41.96
N LEU A 81 25.99 -18.84 42.24
CA LEU A 81 25.67 -18.42 43.61
C LEU A 81 25.17 -19.60 44.45
N PHE A 82 24.32 -20.48 43.90
CA PHE A 82 23.87 -21.71 44.58
C PHE A 82 25.02 -22.68 44.87
N TRP A 83 25.98 -22.79 43.94
CA TRP A 83 27.17 -23.64 44.14
C TRP A 83 28.12 -23.11 45.23
N LEU A 84 28.27 -21.79 45.33
CA LEU A 84 29.12 -21.16 46.32
C LEU A 84 28.50 -21.23 47.74
N ASN A 85 27.29 -20.76 47.91
CA ASN A 85 26.54 -20.83 49.14
C ASN A 85 25.04 -20.70 48.89
N TRP A 86 24.30 -21.83 48.91
CA TRP A 86 22.88 -21.85 48.55
C TRP A 86 22.00 -21.01 49.50
N GLN A 87 22.38 -20.84 50.76
CA GLN A 87 21.60 -20.08 51.74
C GLN A 87 21.69 -18.58 51.47
N LEU A 88 22.89 -18.07 51.24
CA LEU A 88 23.07 -16.66 50.84
C LEU A 88 22.52 -16.39 49.43
N ALA A 89 22.58 -17.38 48.53
CA ALA A 89 21.98 -17.30 47.21
C ALA A 89 20.46 -17.12 47.27
N LEU A 90 19.75 -17.80 48.18
CA LEU A 90 18.32 -17.60 48.39
C LEU A 90 18.00 -16.14 48.77
N VAL A 91 18.77 -15.56 49.68
CA VAL A 91 18.59 -14.16 50.09
C VAL A 91 18.78 -13.19 48.93
N THR A 92 19.88 -13.37 48.19
CA THR A 92 20.21 -12.53 47.04
C THR A 92 19.16 -12.66 45.93
N LEU A 93 18.73 -13.89 45.65
CA LEU A 93 17.81 -14.19 44.52
C LEU A 93 16.34 -13.85 44.81
N VAL A 94 15.95 -13.59 46.08
CA VAL A 94 14.59 -13.06 46.42
C VAL A 94 14.29 -11.76 45.68
N ALA A 95 15.31 -10.98 45.35
CA ALA A 95 15.13 -9.76 44.55
C ALA A 95 14.62 -10.03 43.12
N VAL A 96 14.97 -11.17 42.53
CA VAL A 96 14.59 -11.49 41.12
C VAL A 96 13.07 -11.55 40.94
N PRO A 97 12.31 -12.35 41.71
CA PRO A 97 10.85 -12.34 41.60
C PRO A 97 10.26 -10.98 41.99
N ALA A 98 10.82 -10.25 42.96
CA ALA A 98 10.35 -8.91 43.31
C ALA A 98 10.48 -7.93 42.13
N LEU A 99 11.64 -7.90 41.47
CA LEU A 99 11.89 -7.10 40.27
C LEU A 99 10.99 -7.53 39.10
N ALA A 100 10.77 -8.82 38.90
CA ALA A 100 9.89 -9.34 37.87
C ALA A 100 8.42 -8.92 38.11
N ILE A 101 7.92 -9.04 39.35
CA ILE A 101 6.57 -8.62 39.71
C ILE A 101 6.40 -7.10 39.52
N PHE A 102 7.39 -6.32 39.98
CA PHE A 102 7.38 -4.86 39.81
C PHE A 102 7.36 -4.47 38.32
N THR A 103 8.22 -5.09 37.51
CA THR A 103 8.26 -4.87 36.05
C THR A 103 6.92 -5.22 35.40
N TYR A 104 6.33 -6.36 35.74
CA TYR A 104 5.02 -6.77 35.23
C TYR A 104 3.91 -5.77 35.60
N TRP A 105 3.85 -5.35 36.88
CA TRP A 105 2.90 -4.33 37.33
C TRP A 105 3.09 -3.00 36.59
N PHE A 106 4.34 -2.54 36.46
CA PHE A 106 4.69 -1.33 35.76
C PHE A 106 4.24 -1.39 34.29
N MET A 107 4.57 -2.49 33.57
CA MET A 107 4.18 -2.67 32.17
C MET A 107 2.66 -2.68 31.99
N ARG A 108 1.92 -3.31 32.92
CA ARG A 108 0.46 -3.29 32.90
C ARG A 108 -0.11 -1.87 33.08
N THR A 109 0.55 -1.05 33.88
CA THR A 109 0.14 0.32 34.18
C THR A 109 0.47 1.31 33.04
N ILE A 110 1.61 1.14 32.37
CA ILE A 110 2.07 2.08 31.35
C ILE A 110 1.45 1.81 29.96
N ARG A 111 1.15 0.55 29.61
CA ARG A 111 0.58 0.16 28.31
C ARG A 111 -0.65 0.97 27.87
N PRO A 112 -1.68 1.21 28.69
CA PRO A 112 -2.84 2.01 28.29
C PRO A 112 -2.48 3.47 28.01
N ARG A 113 -1.50 4.04 28.75
CA ARG A 113 -1.03 5.41 28.52
C ARG A 113 -0.27 5.56 27.21
N TYR A 114 0.55 4.57 26.85
CA TYR A 114 1.20 4.52 25.54
C TYR A 114 0.20 4.40 24.39
N ARG A 115 -0.89 3.64 24.57
CA ARG A 115 -1.95 3.57 23.56
C ARG A 115 -2.63 4.93 23.35
N ALA A 116 -2.97 5.61 24.44
CA ALA A 116 -3.54 6.96 24.37
C ALA A 116 -2.57 7.98 23.75
N LEU A 117 -1.27 7.87 24.04
CA LEU A 117 -0.23 8.70 23.42
C LEU A 117 -0.13 8.45 21.91
N ARG A 118 -0.14 7.18 21.49
CA ARG A 118 -0.13 6.83 20.04
C ARG A 118 -1.35 7.35 19.29
N SER A 119 -2.53 7.31 19.93
CA SER A 119 -3.75 7.89 19.34
C SER A 119 -3.58 9.40 19.13
N SER A 120 -3.11 10.14 20.15
CA SER A 120 -2.98 11.60 20.00
C SER A 120 -1.89 12.06 19.03
N ILE A 121 -0.82 11.28 18.84
CA ILE A 121 0.13 11.61 17.76
C ILE A 121 -0.47 11.30 16.37
N GLY A 122 -1.31 10.27 16.27
CA GLY A 122 -2.09 10.00 15.06
C GLY A 122 -3.00 11.17 14.70
N ASP A 123 -3.79 11.66 15.68
CA ASP A 123 -4.69 12.80 15.50
C ASP A 123 -3.94 14.07 15.08
N LEU A 124 -2.76 14.32 15.69
CA LEU A 124 -1.90 15.46 15.34
C LEU A 124 -1.37 15.34 13.90
N ASN A 125 -0.85 14.16 13.52
CA ASN A 125 -0.31 13.93 12.19
C ASN A 125 -1.39 14.06 11.12
N THR A 126 -2.58 13.48 11.32
CA THR A 126 -3.71 13.63 10.38
C THR A 126 -4.10 15.09 10.18
N ARG A 127 -4.10 15.88 11.26
CA ARG A 127 -4.40 17.32 11.16
C ARG A 127 -3.31 18.10 10.43
N LEU A 128 -2.05 17.78 10.68
CA LEU A 128 -0.92 18.39 9.97
C LEU A 128 -0.96 18.03 8.47
N GLU A 129 -1.21 16.78 8.12
CA GLU A 129 -1.36 16.31 6.73
C GLU A 129 -2.50 17.07 6.03
N ASN A 130 -3.70 17.09 6.62
CA ASN A 130 -4.84 17.83 6.06
C ASN A 130 -4.54 19.32 5.85
N ASN A 131 -3.82 19.97 6.77
CA ASN A 131 -3.47 21.37 6.64
C ASN A 131 -2.41 21.61 5.55
N LEU A 132 -1.47 20.67 5.37
CA LEU A 132 -0.47 20.75 4.31
C LEU A 132 -1.12 20.57 2.93
N ASP A 133 -2.00 19.57 2.79
CA ASP A 133 -2.73 19.33 1.56
C ASP A 133 -3.69 20.47 1.22
N GLY A 134 -4.34 21.05 2.26
CA GLY A 134 -5.24 22.18 2.13
C GLY A 134 -4.56 23.56 2.20
N MET A 135 -3.23 23.66 2.07
CA MET A 135 -2.49 24.91 2.29
C MET A 135 -2.96 26.07 1.38
N GLU A 136 -3.31 25.77 0.14
CA GLU A 136 -3.84 26.77 -0.79
C GLU A 136 -5.17 27.37 -0.28
N VAL A 137 -6.06 26.53 0.24
CA VAL A 137 -7.35 26.98 0.82
C VAL A 137 -7.10 27.83 2.07
N ILE A 138 -6.19 27.39 2.96
CA ILE A 138 -5.84 28.15 4.16
C ILE A 138 -5.31 29.54 3.79
N LYS A 139 -4.43 29.61 2.78
CA LYS A 139 -3.84 30.87 2.31
C LYS A 139 -4.87 31.80 1.64
N THR A 140 -5.70 31.27 0.76
CA THR A 140 -6.71 32.05 0.04
C THR A 140 -7.85 32.54 0.94
N ALA A 141 -8.20 31.75 1.96
CA ALA A 141 -9.23 32.09 2.94
C ALA A 141 -8.70 32.92 4.13
N HIS A 142 -7.39 33.19 4.23
CA HIS A 142 -6.74 33.91 5.36
C HIS A 142 -7.04 33.28 6.74
N THR A 143 -7.04 31.95 6.82
CA THR A 143 -7.41 31.20 8.04
C THR A 143 -6.20 30.63 8.81
N GLU A 144 -4.97 31.12 8.55
CA GLU A 144 -3.74 30.62 9.16
C GLU A 144 -3.77 30.68 10.69
N THR A 145 -4.31 31.76 11.26
CA THR A 145 -4.40 31.91 12.72
C THR A 145 -5.35 30.89 13.32
N HIS A 146 -6.47 30.62 12.67
CA HIS A 146 -7.45 29.61 13.11
C HIS A 146 -6.84 28.21 13.10
N GLU A 147 -6.20 27.82 11.99
CA GLU A 147 -5.58 26.49 11.89
C GLU A 147 -4.37 26.35 12.83
N THR A 148 -3.61 27.43 13.06
CA THR A 148 -2.53 27.43 14.04
C THR A 148 -3.05 27.17 15.46
N GLU A 149 -4.19 27.76 15.85
CA GLU A 149 -4.79 27.51 17.17
C GLU A 149 -5.29 26.06 17.32
N ARG A 150 -5.92 25.51 16.29
CA ARG A 150 -6.34 24.10 16.24
C ARG A 150 -5.16 23.13 16.39
N ILE A 151 -4.04 23.41 15.72
CA ILE A 151 -2.80 22.63 15.89
C ILE A 151 -2.25 22.79 17.30
N ARG A 152 -2.28 24.00 17.88
CA ARG A 152 -1.82 24.25 19.26
C ARG A 152 -2.61 23.43 20.28
N GLU A 153 -3.93 23.36 20.15
CA GLU A 153 -4.79 22.56 21.03
C GLU A 153 -4.45 21.07 20.94
N THR A 154 -4.35 20.54 19.72
CA THR A 154 -4.03 19.10 19.50
C THR A 154 -2.61 18.78 19.98
N SER A 155 -1.65 19.66 19.73
CA SER A 155 -0.27 19.53 20.20
C SER A 155 -0.18 19.61 21.73
N TRP A 156 -1.00 20.43 22.37
CA TRP A 156 -1.08 20.51 23.83
C TRP A 156 -1.62 19.22 24.45
N GLU A 157 -2.65 18.62 23.83
CA GLU A 157 -3.17 17.32 24.28
C GLU A 157 -2.10 16.22 24.15
N TYR A 158 -1.38 16.18 23.02
CA TYR A 158 -0.24 15.28 22.83
C TYR A 158 0.84 15.49 23.90
N TYR A 159 1.18 16.75 24.23
CA TYR A 159 2.13 17.08 25.29
C TYR A 159 1.67 16.53 26.66
N LEU A 160 0.41 16.72 27.05
CA LEU A 160 -0.11 16.23 28.32
C LEU A 160 -0.05 14.69 28.42
N ARG A 161 -0.35 13.98 27.33
CA ARG A 161 -0.26 12.52 27.26
C ARG A 161 1.19 12.05 27.30
N THR A 162 2.07 12.73 26.60
CA THR A 162 3.53 12.47 26.64
C THR A 162 4.07 12.65 28.07
N TRP A 163 3.68 13.74 28.73
CA TRP A 163 4.10 14.00 30.11
C TRP A 163 3.57 12.94 31.10
N ALA A 164 2.35 12.46 30.90
CA ALA A 164 1.78 11.39 31.75
C ALA A 164 2.53 10.05 31.59
N VAL A 165 3.08 9.75 30.40
CA VAL A 165 3.96 8.59 30.18
C VAL A 165 5.33 8.84 30.80
N ALA A 166 5.95 9.98 30.51
CA ALA A 166 7.29 10.33 30.97
C ALA A 166 7.42 10.28 32.49
N LYS A 167 6.42 10.77 33.24
CA LYS A 167 6.40 10.70 34.72
C LYS A 167 6.58 9.27 35.24
N LEU A 168 5.95 8.31 34.60
CA LEU A 168 6.08 6.90 34.99
C LEU A 168 7.42 6.30 34.56
N GLU A 169 7.88 6.62 33.36
CA GLU A 169 9.19 6.16 32.88
C GLU A 169 10.33 6.65 33.77
N TYR A 170 10.29 7.92 34.19
CA TYR A 170 11.30 8.47 35.08
C TYR A 170 11.26 7.87 36.51
N LEU A 171 10.15 7.26 36.91
CA LEU A 171 10.06 6.53 38.18
C LEU A 171 10.54 5.09 38.06
N TYR A 172 10.52 4.51 36.85
CA TYR A 172 10.85 3.09 36.68
C TYR A 172 12.29 2.75 37.07
N GLN A 173 13.26 3.44 36.48
CA GLN A 173 14.69 3.15 36.70
C GLN A 173 15.08 3.36 38.19
N PRO A 174 14.77 4.50 38.87
CA PRO A 174 15.08 4.66 40.28
C PRO A 174 14.42 3.61 41.17
N SER A 175 13.20 3.17 40.85
CA SER A 175 12.54 2.11 41.59
C SER A 175 13.22 0.75 41.44
N MET A 176 13.68 0.43 40.23
CA MET A 176 14.49 -0.76 39.96
C MET A 176 15.83 -0.71 40.74
N ASP A 177 16.50 0.43 40.68
CA ASP A 177 17.78 0.64 41.38
C ASP A 177 17.62 0.56 42.91
N LEU A 178 16.50 1.06 43.45
CA LEU A 178 16.17 0.94 44.87
C LEU A 178 15.98 -0.53 45.27
N LEU A 179 15.18 -1.28 44.52
CA LEU A 179 14.94 -2.71 44.79
C LEU A 179 16.24 -3.53 44.72
N ALA A 180 17.06 -3.23 43.73
CA ALA A 180 18.37 -3.85 43.57
C ALA A 180 19.33 -3.45 44.72
N GLY A 181 19.32 -2.18 45.09
CA GLY A 181 20.10 -1.67 46.23
C GLY A 181 19.71 -2.32 47.55
N LEU A 182 18.41 -2.55 47.78
CA LEU A 182 17.94 -3.29 48.96
C LEU A 182 18.44 -4.74 48.97
N ALA A 183 18.41 -5.43 47.82
CA ALA A 183 18.96 -6.78 47.71
C ALA A 183 20.47 -6.82 47.94
N PHE A 184 21.20 -5.85 47.41
CA PHE A 184 22.63 -5.69 47.64
C PHE A 184 22.92 -5.43 49.13
N ALA A 185 22.19 -4.51 49.76
CA ALA A 185 22.34 -4.19 51.16
C ALA A 185 22.03 -5.40 52.08
N ALA A 186 20.97 -6.17 51.77
CA ALA A 186 20.65 -7.41 52.50
C ALA A 186 21.77 -8.44 52.35
N THR A 187 22.28 -8.66 51.13
CA THR A 187 23.40 -9.57 50.90
C THR A 187 24.66 -9.11 51.60
N PHE A 188 24.95 -7.80 51.59
CA PHE A 188 26.11 -7.20 52.23
C PHE A 188 26.03 -7.36 53.76
N LEU A 189 24.90 -6.99 54.39
CA LEU A 189 24.73 -7.06 55.85
C LEU A 189 24.75 -8.50 56.35
N LEU A 190 23.97 -9.39 55.73
CA LEU A 190 23.90 -10.80 56.15
C LEU A 190 25.22 -11.53 55.91
N GLY A 191 25.83 -11.35 54.74
CA GLY A 191 27.13 -11.94 54.42
C GLY A 191 28.27 -11.37 55.26
N GLY A 192 28.25 -10.07 55.57
CA GLY A 192 29.22 -9.42 56.45
C GLY A 192 29.12 -9.92 57.88
N LEU A 193 27.89 -10.00 58.42
CA LEU A 193 27.66 -10.58 59.74
C LEU A 193 28.10 -12.05 59.79
N TRP A 194 27.86 -12.82 58.74
CA TRP A 194 28.30 -14.22 58.66
C TRP A 194 29.81 -14.36 58.68
N LEU A 195 30.55 -13.47 58.03
CA LEU A 195 32.01 -13.48 58.00
C LEU A 195 32.62 -13.14 59.38
N VAL A 196 32.03 -12.20 60.12
CA VAL A 196 32.60 -11.70 61.39
C VAL A 196 32.13 -12.53 62.58
N GLY A 197 30.83 -12.86 62.63
CA GLY A 197 30.20 -13.48 63.81
C GLY A 197 29.79 -14.94 63.60
N GLY A 198 30.06 -15.53 62.46
CA GLY A 198 29.55 -16.86 62.11
C GLY A 198 28.14 -16.82 61.51
N PRO A 199 27.52 -17.98 61.15
CA PRO A 199 26.24 -18.03 60.47
C PRO A 199 25.12 -17.39 61.27
N PRO A 200 24.41 -16.38 60.74
CA PRO A 200 23.35 -15.70 61.48
C PRO A 200 22.06 -16.51 61.48
N GLY A 201 21.42 -16.66 62.64
CA GLY A 201 20.12 -17.30 62.78
C GLY A 201 20.07 -18.76 62.31
N PRO A 202 19.21 -19.11 61.34
CA PRO A 202 19.04 -20.49 60.87
C PRO A 202 20.10 -20.94 59.84
N PHE A 203 21.05 -20.07 59.46
CA PHE A 203 22.09 -20.39 58.48
C PHE A 203 23.17 -21.28 59.08
N THR A 204 23.81 -22.12 58.29
CA THR A 204 24.82 -23.06 58.71
C THR A 204 26.03 -23.08 57.77
N GLY A 205 27.19 -23.44 58.27
CA GLY A 205 28.42 -23.52 57.50
C GLY A 205 29.31 -22.30 57.60
N THR A 206 30.36 -22.23 56.78
CA THR A 206 31.34 -21.12 56.77
C THR A 206 31.23 -20.40 55.47
N LEU A 207 31.31 -19.07 55.47
CA LEU A 207 31.39 -18.20 54.31
C LEU A 207 32.82 -17.68 54.19
N ARG A 208 33.45 -17.85 53.03
CA ARG A 208 34.78 -17.34 52.76
C ARG A 208 34.74 -15.91 52.23
N VAL A 209 35.75 -15.09 52.48
CA VAL A 209 35.84 -13.72 52.00
C VAL A 209 35.70 -13.64 50.48
N GLY A 210 36.34 -14.56 49.73
CA GLY A 210 36.25 -14.62 48.25
C GLY A 210 34.84 -14.93 47.74
N GLU A 211 34.12 -15.84 48.43
CA GLU A 211 32.71 -16.15 48.15
C GLU A 211 31.83 -14.92 48.36
N PHE A 212 31.97 -14.24 49.48
CA PHE A 212 31.23 -13.01 49.82
C PHE A 212 31.45 -11.91 48.76
N VAL A 213 32.70 -11.63 48.41
CA VAL A 213 33.04 -10.66 47.36
C VAL A 213 32.39 -11.04 46.03
N THR A 214 32.41 -12.33 45.68
CA THR A 214 31.72 -12.83 44.46
C THR A 214 30.23 -12.57 44.51
N PHE A 215 29.56 -12.81 45.66
CA PHE A 215 28.14 -12.48 45.81
C PHE A 215 27.85 -11.02 45.59
N LEU A 216 28.65 -10.10 46.13
CA LEU A 216 28.46 -8.65 45.93
C LEU A 216 28.58 -8.25 44.46
N PHE A 217 29.61 -8.71 43.75
CA PHE A 217 29.77 -8.42 42.33
C PHE A 217 28.69 -9.04 41.45
N MET A 218 28.25 -10.27 41.75
CA MET A 218 27.23 -10.93 40.97
C MET A 218 25.84 -10.35 41.21
N THR A 219 25.54 -9.84 42.40
CA THR A 219 24.28 -9.14 42.71
C THR A 219 24.10 -7.92 41.84
N GLN A 220 25.14 -7.10 41.64
CA GLN A 220 25.06 -5.94 40.74
C GLN A 220 24.82 -6.33 39.27
N ARG A 221 25.42 -7.44 38.81
CA ARG A 221 25.24 -7.91 37.43
C ARG A 221 23.85 -8.50 37.12
N PHE A 222 23.02 -8.72 38.13
CA PHE A 222 21.66 -9.21 37.93
C PHE A 222 20.68 -8.15 37.45
N VAL A 223 20.91 -6.89 37.81
CA VAL A 223 19.94 -5.79 37.61
C VAL A 223 19.85 -5.37 36.15
N ASP A 224 21.00 -5.20 35.50
CA ASP A 224 21.06 -4.72 34.12
C ASP A 224 20.25 -5.58 33.12
N PRO A 225 20.40 -6.92 33.10
CA PRO A 225 19.61 -7.75 32.22
C PRO A 225 18.10 -7.69 32.51
N LEU A 226 17.70 -7.61 33.80
CA LEU A 226 16.29 -7.59 34.19
C LEU A 226 15.58 -6.30 33.74
N SER A 227 16.28 -5.17 33.76
CA SER A 227 15.74 -3.91 33.23
C SER A 227 15.38 -3.99 31.72
N GLY A 228 16.02 -4.89 30.97
CA GLY A 228 15.77 -5.15 29.56
C GLY A 228 14.52 -5.98 29.24
N VAL A 229 13.94 -6.69 30.20
CA VAL A 229 12.81 -7.61 30.00
C VAL A 229 11.62 -6.90 29.33
N GLY A 230 11.29 -5.68 29.77
CA GLY A 230 10.20 -4.90 29.19
C GLY A 230 10.38 -4.62 27.70
N ARG A 231 11.61 -4.35 27.27
CA ARG A 231 11.94 -4.13 25.85
C ARG A 231 11.79 -5.42 25.03
N ILE A 232 12.21 -6.55 25.59
CA ILE A 232 12.07 -7.87 24.94
C ILE A 232 10.59 -8.19 24.72
N VAL A 233 9.75 -8.03 25.75
CA VAL A 233 8.30 -8.26 25.66
C VAL A 233 7.65 -7.33 24.64
N ASN A 234 7.95 -6.03 24.66
CA ASN A 234 7.40 -5.08 23.72
C ASN A 234 7.84 -5.39 22.26
N SER A 235 9.10 -5.75 22.06
CA SER A 235 9.61 -6.16 20.75
C SER A 235 8.95 -7.44 20.25
N TYR A 236 8.67 -8.41 21.11
CA TYR A 236 7.91 -9.61 20.78
C TYR A 236 6.49 -9.28 20.33
N GLU A 237 5.75 -8.45 21.07
CA GLU A 237 4.39 -8.05 20.72
C GLU A 237 4.35 -7.30 19.37
N ASN A 238 5.30 -6.40 19.13
CA ASN A 238 5.41 -5.70 17.85
C ASN A 238 5.74 -6.67 16.71
N ALA A 239 6.69 -7.57 16.91
CA ALA A 239 7.06 -8.56 15.91
C ALA A 239 5.91 -9.53 15.60
N ARG A 240 5.14 -9.93 16.61
CA ARG A 240 3.96 -10.77 16.43
C ARG A 240 2.91 -10.07 15.55
N ALA A 241 2.56 -8.82 15.88
CA ALA A 241 1.61 -8.04 15.09
C ALA A 241 2.10 -7.80 13.65
N SER A 242 3.42 -7.56 13.48
CA SER A 242 4.04 -7.43 12.17
C SER A 242 4.02 -8.75 11.39
N ALA A 243 4.29 -9.88 12.04
CA ALA A 243 4.22 -11.21 11.43
C ALA A 243 2.80 -11.55 10.96
N GLU A 244 1.79 -11.25 11.76
CA GLU A 244 0.38 -11.46 11.40
C GLU A 244 0.01 -10.68 10.12
N ARG A 245 0.49 -9.43 9.95
CA ARG A 245 0.25 -8.64 8.73
C ARG A 245 1.04 -9.12 7.51
N VAL A 246 2.33 -9.42 7.68
CA VAL A 246 3.18 -9.92 6.60
C VAL A 246 2.70 -11.29 6.11
N VAL A 247 2.42 -12.22 7.03
CA VAL A 247 1.88 -13.54 6.68
C VAL A 247 0.48 -13.40 6.05
N GLY A 248 -0.37 -12.53 6.59
CA GLY A 248 -1.69 -12.25 6.03
C GLY A 248 -1.63 -11.70 4.60
N LEU A 249 -0.59 -10.93 4.27
CA LEU A 249 -0.35 -10.46 2.90
C LEU A 249 0.12 -11.61 1.98
N VAL A 250 1.14 -12.35 2.41
CA VAL A 250 1.77 -13.42 1.60
C VAL A 250 0.84 -14.61 1.39
N SER A 251 -0.01 -14.93 2.38
CA SER A 251 -0.94 -16.06 2.31
C SER A 251 -2.33 -15.70 1.77
N ARG A 252 -2.53 -14.45 1.33
CA ARG A 252 -3.81 -14.03 0.76
C ARG A 252 -4.04 -14.77 -0.56
N PRO A 253 -5.22 -15.39 -0.74
CA PRO A 253 -5.54 -16.07 -2.00
C PRO A 253 -5.61 -15.06 -3.15
N VAL A 254 -5.05 -15.45 -4.29
CA VAL A 254 -5.18 -14.71 -5.55
C VAL A 254 -6.49 -15.16 -6.17
N ILE A 255 -7.44 -14.23 -6.35
CA ILE A 255 -8.78 -14.52 -6.91
C ILE A 255 -8.67 -14.59 -8.44
N VAL A 256 -8.02 -13.60 -9.05
CA VAL A 256 -7.81 -13.53 -10.50
C VAL A 256 -6.48 -14.18 -10.85
N ALA A 257 -6.50 -15.47 -11.13
CA ALA A 257 -5.32 -16.27 -11.49
C ALA A 257 -5.56 -17.06 -12.76
N ASP A 258 -4.47 -17.47 -13.40
CA ASP A 258 -4.54 -18.41 -14.52
C ASP A 258 -5.03 -19.77 -14.03
N ARG A 259 -5.89 -20.42 -14.83
CA ARG A 259 -6.25 -21.80 -14.64
C ARG A 259 -5.09 -22.72 -15.03
N GLU A 260 -5.03 -23.92 -14.49
CA GLU A 260 -3.97 -24.89 -14.81
C GLU A 260 -3.93 -25.25 -16.29
N ASP A 261 -5.06 -25.18 -16.97
CA ASP A 261 -5.27 -25.46 -18.40
C ASP A 261 -5.49 -24.18 -19.23
N ALA A 262 -5.06 -23.03 -18.75
CA ALA A 262 -5.24 -21.75 -19.42
C ALA A 262 -4.66 -21.77 -20.84
N VAL A 263 -5.46 -21.29 -21.78
CA VAL A 263 -5.09 -21.23 -23.20
C VAL A 263 -4.09 -20.11 -23.43
N VAL A 264 -2.94 -20.44 -24.02
CA VAL A 264 -1.94 -19.43 -24.43
C VAL A 264 -2.15 -19.10 -25.90
N ARG A 265 -2.35 -17.81 -26.21
CA ARG A 265 -2.43 -17.28 -27.57
C ARG A 265 -1.47 -16.11 -27.72
N GLU A 266 -0.52 -16.21 -28.62
CA GLU A 266 0.43 -15.13 -28.91
C GLU A 266 -0.28 -13.96 -29.61
N THR A 267 -1.26 -14.24 -30.45
CA THR A 267 -2.05 -13.24 -31.18
C THR A 267 -3.52 -13.60 -31.17
N VAL A 268 -4.37 -12.59 -31.21
CA VAL A 268 -5.83 -12.69 -31.37
C VAL A 268 -6.30 -11.88 -32.55
N ALA A 269 -7.43 -12.27 -33.18
CA ALA A 269 -8.06 -11.48 -34.22
C ALA A 269 -8.71 -10.21 -33.65
N GLY A 270 -9.22 -10.30 -32.41
CA GLY A 270 -9.72 -9.17 -31.68
C GLY A 270 -11.25 -9.07 -31.60
N ARG A 271 -12.01 -10.11 -31.99
CA ARG A 271 -13.45 -10.12 -31.72
C ARG A 271 -13.74 -10.17 -30.22
N VAL A 272 -14.57 -9.25 -29.74
CA VAL A 272 -14.92 -9.15 -28.31
C VAL A 272 -16.42 -9.36 -28.15
N GLU A 273 -16.81 -10.21 -27.19
CA GLU A 273 -18.20 -10.50 -26.88
C GLU A 273 -18.44 -10.45 -25.35
N TYR A 274 -19.45 -9.73 -24.94
CA TYR A 274 -20.03 -9.75 -23.58
C TYR A 274 -21.35 -10.47 -23.64
N ASP A 275 -21.54 -11.48 -22.80
CA ASP A 275 -22.70 -12.36 -22.77
C ASP A 275 -23.28 -12.38 -21.35
N ASP A 276 -24.36 -11.61 -21.14
CA ASP A 276 -25.11 -11.48 -19.89
C ASP A 276 -24.24 -11.16 -18.65
N VAL A 277 -23.28 -10.23 -18.83
CA VAL A 277 -22.27 -9.91 -17.84
C VAL A 277 -22.86 -9.08 -16.71
N THR A 278 -22.72 -9.59 -15.48
CA THR A 278 -23.04 -8.84 -14.24
C THR A 278 -21.83 -8.79 -13.34
N PHE A 279 -21.60 -7.63 -12.70
CA PHE A 279 -20.47 -7.42 -11.80
C PHE A 279 -20.74 -6.41 -10.70
N SER A 280 -20.23 -6.70 -9.50
CA SER A 280 -20.35 -5.89 -8.27
C SER A 280 -18.99 -5.72 -7.60
N TYR A 281 -18.60 -4.48 -7.26
CA TYR A 281 -17.42 -4.25 -6.38
C TYR A 281 -17.72 -4.63 -4.93
N LEU A 282 -18.97 -4.44 -4.50
CA LEU A 282 -19.48 -4.79 -3.17
C LEU A 282 -20.65 -5.75 -3.31
N PRO A 283 -20.77 -6.75 -2.43
CA PRO A 283 -21.91 -7.67 -2.45
C PRO A 283 -23.24 -6.93 -2.53
N ASP A 284 -24.17 -7.46 -3.32
CA ASP A 284 -25.53 -6.93 -3.50
C ASP A 284 -25.64 -5.52 -4.12
N ARG A 285 -24.57 -5.01 -4.73
CA ARG A 285 -24.56 -3.71 -5.42
C ARG A 285 -23.97 -3.84 -6.82
N PRO A 286 -24.71 -4.40 -7.79
CA PRO A 286 -24.21 -4.55 -9.15
C PRO A 286 -23.98 -3.19 -9.81
N VAL A 287 -22.80 -3.02 -10.39
CA VAL A 287 -22.37 -1.83 -11.15
C VAL A 287 -22.55 -2.06 -12.66
N VAL A 288 -22.46 -3.32 -13.10
CA VAL A 288 -22.77 -3.76 -14.46
C VAL A 288 -23.83 -4.84 -14.35
N ARG A 289 -24.91 -4.73 -15.13
CA ARG A 289 -26.08 -5.61 -15.08
C ARG A 289 -26.43 -6.11 -16.48
N ASN A 290 -26.40 -7.43 -16.66
CA ASN A 290 -26.84 -8.13 -17.87
C ASN A 290 -26.27 -7.50 -19.17
N LEU A 291 -25.02 -7.00 -19.12
CA LEU A 291 -24.38 -6.35 -20.25
C LEU A 291 -24.11 -7.36 -21.36
N SER A 292 -24.74 -7.15 -22.54
CA SER A 292 -24.60 -8.04 -23.69
C SER A 292 -24.40 -7.25 -24.97
N PHE A 293 -23.28 -7.49 -25.64
CA PHE A 293 -22.94 -6.95 -26.96
C PHE A 293 -21.80 -7.74 -27.59
N ALA A 294 -21.63 -7.59 -28.87
CA ALA A 294 -20.46 -8.13 -29.60
C ALA A 294 -19.91 -7.07 -30.56
N VAL A 295 -18.58 -7.09 -30.72
CA VAL A 295 -17.81 -6.23 -31.60
C VAL A 295 -16.92 -7.11 -32.47
N ASP A 296 -17.01 -6.96 -33.78
CA ASP A 296 -16.16 -7.70 -34.68
C ASP A 296 -14.72 -7.15 -34.69
N ALA A 297 -13.79 -7.96 -35.20
CA ALA A 297 -12.39 -7.57 -35.28
C ALA A 297 -12.20 -6.32 -36.16
N GLY A 298 -11.57 -5.30 -35.60
CA GLY A 298 -11.32 -4.03 -36.30
C GLY A 298 -12.39 -2.96 -36.11
N ASP A 299 -13.57 -3.29 -35.53
CA ASP A 299 -14.63 -2.33 -35.29
C ASP A 299 -14.40 -1.53 -34.00
N THR A 300 -15.03 -0.35 -33.95
CA THR A 300 -15.00 0.54 -32.79
C THR A 300 -16.35 0.54 -32.09
N VAL A 301 -16.36 0.19 -30.79
CA VAL A 301 -17.53 0.36 -29.91
C VAL A 301 -17.32 1.51 -28.92
N ALA A 302 -18.29 2.38 -28.79
CA ALA A 302 -18.26 3.49 -27.85
C ALA A 302 -19.28 3.33 -26.74
N PHE A 303 -18.82 3.50 -25.49
CA PHE A 303 -19.68 3.55 -24.30
C PHE A 303 -19.98 5.01 -23.94
N VAL A 304 -21.26 5.36 -23.91
CA VAL A 304 -21.76 6.69 -23.57
C VAL A 304 -22.74 6.57 -22.39
N GLY A 305 -22.83 7.60 -21.57
CA GLY A 305 -23.78 7.62 -20.45
C GLY A 305 -23.27 8.47 -19.28
N PRO A 306 -24.07 8.66 -18.24
CA PRO A 306 -23.71 9.47 -17.07
C PRO A 306 -22.51 8.90 -16.31
N THR A 307 -21.90 9.75 -15.48
CA THR A 307 -20.83 9.31 -14.58
C THR A 307 -21.39 8.29 -13.58
N GLY A 308 -20.65 7.21 -13.34
CA GLY A 308 -21.09 6.13 -12.47
C GLY A 308 -21.95 5.05 -13.14
N ALA A 309 -22.30 5.17 -14.43
CA ALA A 309 -23.11 4.18 -15.16
C ALA A 309 -22.43 2.81 -15.39
N GLY A 310 -21.17 2.60 -15.00
CA GLY A 310 -20.48 1.31 -15.15
C GLY A 310 -19.54 1.20 -16.36
N LYS A 311 -19.39 2.25 -17.19
CA LYS A 311 -18.59 2.23 -18.42
C LYS A 311 -17.13 1.79 -18.22
N SER A 312 -16.40 2.45 -17.33
CA SER A 312 -14.99 2.10 -17.02
C SER A 312 -14.87 0.74 -16.33
N THR A 313 -15.93 0.28 -15.66
CA THR A 313 -15.98 -1.05 -15.08
C THR A 313 -16.02 -2.11 -16.18
N ALA A 314 -16.84 -1.93 -17.23
CA ALA A 314 -16.87 -2.85 -18.38
C ALA A 314 -15.46 -3.01 -18.98
N ALA A 315 -14.74 -1.91 -19.21
CA ALA A 315 -13.37 -1.95 -19.71
C ALA A 315 -12.40 -2.71 -18.79
N LYS A 316 -12.50 -2.51 -17.46
CA LYS A 316 -11.66 -3.21 -16.46
C LYS A 316 -11.94 -4.72 -16.44
N LEU A 317 -13.17 -5.14 -16.73
CA LEU A 317 -13.55 -6.55 -16.82
C LEU A 317 -12.93 -7.22 -18.05
N LEU A 318 -12.82 -6.54 -19.20
CA LEU A 318 -12.13 -7.08 -20.38
C LEU A 318 -10.65 -7.36 -20.10
N LEU A 319 -9.98 -6.44 -19.37
CA LEU A 319 -8.59 -6.61 -18.93
C LEU A 319 -8.43 -7.68 -17.84
N ARG A 320 -9.55 -8.28 -17.41
CA ARG A 320 -9.61 -9.23 -16.30
C ARG A 320 -8.85 -8.71 -15.09
N LEU A 321 -9.10 -7.43 -14.72
CA LEU A 321 -8.66 -6.87 -13.43
C LEU A 321 -9.56 -7.36 -12.29
N TYR A 322 -10.78 -7.81 -12.63
CA TYR A 322 -11.77 -8.47 -11.79
C TYR A 322 -12.43 -9.57 -12.61
N ASP A 323 -12.85 -10.64 -11.99
CA ASP A 323 -13.70 -11.66 -12.60
C ASP A 323 -15.18 -11.25 -12.46
N VAL A 324 -16.01 -11.60 -13.44
CA VAL A 324 -17.44 -11.30 -13.46
C VAL A 324 -18.20 -12.16 -12.44
N ASP A 325 -19.29 -11.62 -11.85
CA ASP A 325 -20.16 -12.37 -10.93
C ASP A 325 -21.00 -13.41 -11.70
N SER A 326 -21.50 -13.04 -12.89
CA SER A 326 -22.22 -13.94 -13.79
C SER A 326 -22.00 -13.53 -15.25
N GLY A 327 -22.33 -14.43 -16.18
CA GLY A 327 -22.09 -14.23 -17.60
C GLY A 327 -20.65 -14.56 -18.03
N ALA A 328 -20.29 -14.12 -19.23
CA ALA A 328 -18.97 -14.36 -19.81
C ALA A 328 -18.50 -13.20 -20.69
N ILE A 329 -17.18 -12.95 -20.68
CA ILE A 329 -16.51 -12.07 -21.66
C ILE A 329 -15.62 -12.96 -22.51
N ARG A 330 -15.75 -12.89 -23.82
CA ARG A 330 -14.97 -13.71 -24.75
C ARG A 330 -14.12 -12.84 -25.66
N VAL A 331 -12.92 -13.32 -25.95
CA VAL A 331 -12.02 -12.81 -26.97
C VAL A 331 -11.80 -13.95 -27.98
N ASP A 332 -12.17 -13.73 -29.23
CA ASP A 332 -12.14 -14.74 -30.29
C ASP A 332 -12.78 -16.08 -29.86
N ASP A 333 -14.01 -15.98 -29.33
CA ASP A 333 -14.84 -17.09 -28.82
C ASP A 333 -14.29 -17.83 -27.60
N VAL A 334 -13.17 -17.37 -26.98
CA VAL A 334 -12.60 -17.94 -25.76
C VAL A 334 -12.91 -17.03 -24.58
N ASP A 335 -13.46 -17.60 -23.51
CA ASP A 335 -13.70 -16.85 -22.25
C ASP A 335 -12.37 -16.31 -21.71
N VAL A 336 -12.35 -15.03 -21.31
CA VAL A 336 -11.14 -14.39 -20.75
C VAL A 336 -10.64 -15.10 -19.49
N ARG A 337 -11.49 -15.88 -18.80
CA ARG A 337 -11.11 -16.70 -17.63
C ARG A 337 -10.35 -17.96 -18.02
N ASP A 338 -10.48 -18.40 -19.28
CA ASP A 338 -9.79 -19.56 -19.83
C ASP A 338 -8.51 -19.19 -20.60
N LEU A 339 -8.30 -17.89 -20.91
CA LEU A 339 -7.05 -17.36 -21.43
C LEU A 339 -6.03 -17.15 -20.32
N SER A 340 -4.73 -17.34 -20.61
CA SER A 340 -3.70 -16.88 -19.69
C SER A 340 -3.72 -15.35 -19.60
N LEU A 341 -3.48 -14.80 -18.40
CA LEU A 341 -3.46 -13.35 -18.17
C LEU A 341 -2.40 -12.65 -19.04
N ASP A 342 -1.29 -13.31 -19.27
CA ASP A 342 -0.23 -12.82 -20.16
C ASP A 342 -0.71 -12.71 -21.60
N SER A 343 -1.35 -13.75 -22.14
CA SER A 343 -1.95 -13.72 -23.48
C SER A 343 -3.04 -12.68 -23.63
N LEU A 344 -3.93 -12.55 -22.63
CA LEU A 344 -4.99 -11.55 -22.67
C LEU A 344 -4.41 -10.13 -22.66
N ARG A 345 -3.54 -9.83 -21.70
CA ARG A 345 -3.02 -8.47 -21.46
C ARG A 345 -1.98 -8.02 -22.47
N SER A 346 -1.25 -8.94 -23.09
CA SER A 346 -0.36 -8.60 -24.22
C SER A 346 -1.12 -8.20 -25.48
N ASN A 347 -2.34 -8.74 -25.69
CA ASN A 347 -3.18 -8.45 -26.84
C ASN A 347 -4.19 -7.31 -26.59
N VAL A 348 -4.32 -6.79 -25.36
CA VAL A 348 -5.23 -5.68 -25.00
C VAL A 348 -4.42 -4.48 -24.52
N GLY A 349 -4.37 -3.41 -25.28
CA GLY A 349 -3.77 -2.14 -24.89
C GLY A 349 -4.77 -1.29 -24.10
N TYR A 350 -4.29 -0.59 -23.07
CA TYR A 350 -5.12 0.28 -22.23
C TYR A 350 -4.53 1.68 -22.13
N VAL A 351 -5.30 2.68 -22.52
CA VAL A 351 -4.99 4.10 -22.31
C VAL A 351 -5.99 4.65 -21.29
N SER A 352 -5.54 4.87 -20.07
CA SER A 352 -6.38 5.34 -18.96
C SER A 352 -6.63 6.85 -19.02
N GLN A 353 -7.72 7.29 -18.41
CA GLN A 353 -8.04 8.70 -18.20
C GLN A 353 -6.94 9.40 -17.39
N ASP A 354 -6.57 8.82 -16.23
CA ASP A 354 -5.47 9.30 -15.41
C ASP A 354 -4.18 8.60 -15.80
N VAL A 355 -3.39 9.25 -16.67
CA VAL A 355 -2.13 8.70 -17.16
C VAL A 355 -1.09 8.67 -16.05
N TYR A 356 -0.61 7.46 -15.74
CA TYR A 356 0.49 7.25 -14.81
C TYR A 356 1.81 7.05 -15.55
N LEU A 357 2.80 7.90 -15.21
CA LEU A 357 4.19 7.73 -15.65
C LEU A 357 5.07 7.37 -14.46
N PHE A 358 5.93 6.38 -14.64
CA PHE A 358 6.92 6.00 -13.65
C PHE A 358 8.05 7.04 -13.57
N ASP A 359 8.66 7.20 -12.39
CA ASP A 359 9.86 8.02 -12.25
C ASP A 359 11.01 7.36 -13.00
N GLY A 360 11.30 7.88 -14.17
CA GLY A 360 12.27 7.40 -15.12
C GLY A 360 12.38 8.36 -16.30
N THR A 361 13.03 7.93 -17.36
CA THR A 361 13.15 8.69 -18.60
C THR A 361 11.90 8.59 -19.46
N VAL A 362 11.77 9.47 -20.46
CA VAL A 362 10.71 9.36 -21.48
C VAL A 362 10.82 8.03 -22.20
N ALA A 363 12.05 7.63 -22.62
CA ALA A 363 12.28 6.34 -23.29
C ALA A 363 11.82 5.15 -22.45
N GLU A 364 12.16 5.12 -21.16
CA GLU A 364 11.73 4.05 -20.23
C GLU A 364 10.21 3.99 -20.11
N ASN A 365 9.53 5.13 -20.06
CA ASN A 365 8.08 5.19 -19.99
C ASN A 365 7.38 4.72 -21.25
N VAL A 366 7.91 5.01 -22.43
CA VAL A 366 7.38 4.47 -23.71
C VAL A 366 7.66 2.96 -23.79
N ARG A 367 8.89 2.53 -23.44
CA ARG A 367 9.33 1.13 -23.45
C ARG A 367 8.58 0.24 -22.47
N TYR A 368 7.81 0.82 -21.54
CA TYR A 368 6.98 0.08 -20.61
C TYR A 368 5.90 -0.78 -21.31
N GLY A 369 5.55 -0.47 -22.54
CA GLY A 369 4.68 -1.30 -23.39
C GLY A 369 5.37 -2.55 -23.97
N SER A 370 6.72 -2.49 -24.13
CA SER A 370 7.55 -3.60 -24.63
C SER A 370 9.00 -3.37 -24.19
N PHE A 371 9.47 -4.10 -23.17
CA PHE A 371 10.79 -3.90 -22.58
C PHE A 371 11.96 -4.27 -23.51
N ASP A 372 11.71 -5.16 -24.47
CA ASP A 372 12.71 -5.62 -25.46
C ASP A 372 12.82 -4.70 -26.68
N ALA A 373 11.98 -3.65 -26.77
CA ALA A 373 11.97 -2.73 -27.89
C ALA A 373 13.28 -1.93 -28.01
N THR A 374 13.76 -1.80 -29.22
CA THR A 374 14.95 -0.99 -29.56
C THR A 374 14.64 0.51 -29.45
N ASP A 375 15.68 1.33 -29.37
CA ASP A 375 15.53 2.79 -29.38
C ASP A 375 14.86 3.33 -30.64
N GLU A 376 15.06 2.66 -31.79
CA GLU A 376 14.42 3.04 -33.05
C GLU A 376 12.93 2.75 -33.04
N GLU A 377 12.49 1.64 -32.46
CA GLU A 377 11.07 1.30 -32.29
C GLU A 377 10.39 2.26 -31.32
N VAL A 378 11.06 2.61 -30.20
CA VAL A 378 10.59 3.63 -29.26
C VAL A 378 10.40 4.98 -29.96
N LYS A 379 11.37 5.42 -30.78
CA LYS A 379 11.27 6.67 -31.56
C LYS A 379 10.18 6.59 -32.62
N ALA A 380 9.98 5.42 -33.26
CA ALA A 380 8.92 5.21 -34.25
C ALA A 380 7.54 5.36 -33.58
N ALA A 381 7.28 4.67 -32.48
CA ALA A 381 6.06 4.80 -31.70
C ALA A 381 5.83 6.25 -31.23
N ALA A 382 6.87 6.92 -30.78
CA ALA A 382 6.83 8.32 -30.34
C ALA A 382 6.48 9.29 -31.48
N ARG A 383 6.93 9.04 -32.71
CA ARG A 383 6.54 9.83 -33.90
C ARG A 383 5.06 9.65 -34.21
N LEU A 384 4.59 8.41 -34.20
CA LEU A 384 3.18 8.10 -34.49
C LEU A 384 2.24 8.75 -33.45
N ALA A 385 2.66 8.81 -32.17
CA ALA A 385 1.90 9.39 -31.08
C ALA A 385 2.12 10.92 -30.91
N GLU A 386 2.79 11.59 -31.85
CA GLU A 386 3.09 13.05 -31.77
C GLU A 386 3.91 13.44 -30.50
N VAL A 387 4.75 12.51 -30.02
CA VAL A 387 5.64 12.69 -28.85
C VAL A 387 7.00 13.24 -29.26
N HIS A 388 7.52 12.78 -30.39
CA HIS A 388 8.90 12.97 -30.82
C HIS A 388 9.32 14.44 -30.85
N SER A 389 8.51 15.33 -31.41
CA SER A 389 8.82 16.75 -31.59
C SER A 389 9.05 17.50 -30.27
N PHE A 390 8.20 17.26 -29.28
CA PHE A 390 8.40 17.92 -27.97
C PHE A 390 9.52 17.28 -27.17
N VAL A 391 9.76 15.97 -27.32
CA VAL A 391 10.84 15.29 -26.62
C VAL A 391 12.21 15.74 -27.12
N GLU A 392 12.38 15.91 -28.43
CA GLU A 392 13.63 16.48 -28.98
C GLU A 392 13.90 17.92 -28.53
N ALA A 393 12.88 18.66 -28.18
CA ALA A 393 13.03 20.01 -27.62
C ALA A 393 13.43 20.03 -26.14
N LEU A 394 13.39 18.88 -25.45
CA LEU A 394 13.84 18.76 -24.07
C LEU A 394 15.38 18.73 -23.99
N PRO A 395 16.00 19.23 -22.91
CA PRO A 395 17.45 19.29 -22.78
C PRO A 395 18.20 17.97 -22.97
N GLU A 396 17.59 16.85 -22.54
CA GLU A 396 18.17 15.50 -22.57
C GLU A 396 17.42 14.59 -23.56
N GLY A 397 16.49 15.15 -24.37
CA GLY A 397 15.68 14.38 -25.31
C GLY A 397 14.95 13.21 -24.65
N TYR A 398 15.08 12.02 -25.19
CA TYR A 398 14.46 10.79 -24.66
C TYR A 398 14.99 10.34 -23.30
N ASP A 399 16.19 10.80 -22.89
CA ASP A 399 16.79 10.51 -21.58
C ASP A 399 16.30 11.49 -20.49
N THR A 400 15.44 12.46 -20.84
CA THR A 400 14.86 13.40 -19.90
C THR A 400 14.00 12.67 -18.88
N ARG A 401 14.29 12.87 -17.57
CA ARG A 401 13.50 12.31 -16.47
C ARG A 401 12.20 13.06 -16.27
N VAL A 402 11.08 12.33 -16.31
CA VAL A 402 9.73 12.88 -16.19
C VAL A 402 9.34 13.24 -14.74
N GLY A 403 10.06 12.68 -13.75
CA GLY A 403 9.74 12.83 -12.33
C GLY A 403 8.58 11.96 -11.87
N GLU A 404 8.31 11.98 -10.57
CA GLU A 404 7.22 11.20 -9.99
C GLU A 404 5.87 11.58 -10.64
N ARG A 405 5.14 10.57 -11.13
CA ARG A 405 3.87 10.73 -11.87
C ARG A 405 3.95 11.69 -13.07
N GLY A 406 5.15 11.95 -13.60
CA GLY A 406 5.32 12.84 -14.74
C GLY A 406 5.05 14.33 -14.44
N VAL A 407 5.29 14.76 -13.19
CA VAL A 407 5.00 16.13 -12.71
C VAL A 407 5.65 17.24 -13.54
N LYS A 408 6.74 16.91 -14.26
CA LYS A 408 7.45 17.88 -15.12
C LYS A 408 6.79 18.08 -16.50
N LEU A 409 5.77 17.29 -16.84
CA LEU A 409 5.10 17.29 -18.13
C LEU A 409 3.68 17.84 -18.02
N SER A 410 3.19 18.45 -19.10
CA SER A 410 1.78 18.83 -19.19
C SER A 410 0.87 17.58 -19.29
N GLY A 411 -0.43 17.75 -19.00
CA GLY A 411 -1.41 16.66 -19.13
C GLY A 411 -1.39 16.01 -20.52
N GLY A 412 -1.41 16.83 -21.58
CA GLY A 412 -1.36 16.34 -22.95
C GLY A 412 -0.04 15.69 -23.35
N GLN A 413 1.09 16.11 -22.77
CA GLN A 413 2.37 15.43 -22.97
C GLN A 413 2.38 14.04 -22.33
N ARG A 414 1.88 13.92 -21.08
CA ARG A 414 1.73 12.61 -20.42
C ARG A 414 0.85 11.67 -21.24
N GLN A 415 -0.27 12.18 -21.72
CA GLN A 415 -1.23 11.40 -22.51
C GLN A 415 -0.64 10.88 -23.82
N ARG A 416 0.08 11.72 -24.56
CA ARG A 416 0.77 11.29 -25.79
C ARG A 416 1.83 10.21 -25.52
N ILE A 417 2.54 10.29 -24.37
CA ILE A 417 3.46 9.22 -23.95
C ILE A 417 2.70 7.90 -23.67
N ALA A 418 1.52 7.95 -23.05
CA ALA A 418 0.68 6.77 -22.85
C ALA A 418 0.21 6.17 -24.18
N ILE A 419 -0.15 7.01 -25.17
CA ILE A 419 -0.47 6.57 -26.53
C ILE A 419 0.75 5.92 -27.19
N ALA A 420 1.96 6.50 -27.06
CA ALA A 420 3.19 5.92 -27.60
C ALA A 420 3.51 4.55 -26.95
N ARG A 421 3.24 4.40 -25.65
CA ARG A 421 3.34 3.11 -24.94
C ARG A 421 2.42 2.06 -25.52
N ALA A 422 1.15 2.42 -25.77
CA ALA A 422 0.17 1.53 -26.37
C ALA A 422 0.51 1.19 -27.84
N MET A 423 1.06 2.15 -28.61
CA MET A 423 1.54 1.89 -29.97
C MET A 423 2.71 0.92 -30.02
N LEU A 424 3.63 1.03 -29.04
CA LEU A 424 4.79 0.14 -28.96
C LEU A 424 4.40 -1.28 -28.56
N GLN A 425 3.33 -1.45 -27.78
CA GLN A 425 2.77 -2.74 -27.41
C GLN A 425 2.13 -3.44 -28.62
N ASP A 426 1.61 -2.68 -29.61
CA ASP A 426 0.93 -3.14 -30.81
C ASP A 426 -0.20 -4.17 -30.58
N PRO A 427 -1.18 -3.86 -29.72
CA PRO A 427 -2.23 -4.79 -29.33
C PRO A 427 -3.31 -4.92 -30.42
N ALA A 428 -3.97 -6.08 -30.51
CA ALA A 428 -5.11 -6.30 -31.40
C ALA A 428 -6.40 -5.60 -30.91
N ILE A 429 -6.53 -5.41 -29.60
CA ILE A 429 -7.68 -4.78 -28.95
C ILE A 429 -7.20 -3.56 -28.17
N LEU A 430 -7.92 -2.46 -28.27
CA LEU A 430 -7.65 -1.22 -27.55
C LEU A 430 -8.81 -0.85 -26.62
N VAL A 431 -8.48 -0.43 -25.42
CA VAL A 431 -9.41 0.20 -24.51
C VAL A 431 -8.93 1.63 -24.25
N LEU A 432 -9.77 2.59 -24.62
CA LEU A 432 -9.50 4.03 -24.45
C LEU A 432 -10.48 4.60 -23.42
N ASP A 433 -9.99 4.98 -22.25
CA ASP A 433 -10.79 5.60 -21.19
C ASP A 433 -10.51 7.10 -21.20
N GLU A 434 -11.41 7.87 -21.73
CA GLU A 434 -11.40 9.33 -21.96
C GLU A 434 -10.03 10.01 -22.00
N ALA A 435 -9.51 10.12 -23.20
CA ALA A 435 -8.15 10.59 -23.41
C ALA A 435 -7.97 12.15 -23.51
N THR A 436 -8.95 13.01 -23.26
CA THR A 436 -8.85 14.43 -23.65
C THR A 436 -9.40 15.48 -22.68
N SER A 437 -9.52 15.21 -21.37
CA SER A 437 -10.00 16.20 -20.42
C SER A 437 -8.94 17.28 -20.10
N ALA A 438 -9.29 18.58 -20.18
CA ALA A 438 -8.51 19.74 -19.73
C ALA A 438 -7.19 20.02 -20.47
N VAL A 439 -7.16 19.87 -21.80
CA VAL A 439 -6.03 20.28 -22.66
C VAL A 439 -6.44 21.40 -23.62
N ASP A 440 -5.48 22.22 -24.04
CA ASP A 440 -5.69 23.24 -25.07
C ASP A 440 -5.99 22.63 -26.44
N THR A 441 -6.63 23.38 -27.34
CA THR A 441 -7.12 22.92 -28.64
C THR A 441 -6.00 22.35 -29.53
N GLU A 442 -4.80 22.94 -29.52
CA GLU A 442 -3.68 22.45 -30.32
C GLU A 442 -3.19 21.09 -29.82
N THR A 443 -3.02 20.94 -28.52
CA THR A 443 -2.65 19.67 -27.88
C THR A 443 -3.73 18.61 -28.12
N GLU A 444 -5.00 18.97 -28.08
CA GLU A 444 -6.12 18.07 -28.36
C GLU A 444 -6.04 17.52 -29.80
N LEU A 445 -5.77 18.35 -30.79
CA LEU A 445 -5.57 17.91 -32.18
C LEU A 445 -4.42 16.93 -32.33
N LEU A 446 -3.31 17.14 -31.61
CA LEU A 446 -2.18 16.21 -31.64
C LEU A 446 -2.54 14.87 -31.00
N ILE A 447 -3.27 14.87 -29.88
CA ILE A 447 -3.77 13.65 -29.22
C ILE A 447 -4.71 12.90 -30.16
N GLN A 448 -5.67 13.59 -30.79
CA GLN A 448 -6.63 12.99 -31.73
C GLN A 448 -5.91 12.33 -32.92
N ARG A 449 -4.89 12.98 -33.50
CA ARG A 449 -4.07 12.36 -34.58
C ARG A 449 -3.37 11.09 -34.10
N GLY A 450 -2.80 11.12 -32.89
CA GLY A 450 -2.19 9.94 -32.29
C GLY A 450 -3.21 8.81 -32.09
N LEU A 451 -4.39 9.13 -31.54
CA LEU A 451 -5.47 8.16 -31.36
C LEU A 451 -5.96 7.58 -32.66
N THR A 452 -6.22 8.39 -33.72
CA THR A 452 -6.66 7.91 -35.02
C THR A 452 -5.67 6.91 -35.64
N ARG A 453 -4.36 7.14 -35.46
CA ARG A 453 -3.34 6.17 -35.92
C ARG A 453 -3.30 4.92 -35.03
N LEU A 454 -3.53 5.08 -33.73
CA LEU A 454 -3.52 3.97 -32.80
C LEU A 454 -4.73 3.04 -33.00
N THR A 455 -5.91 3.57 -33.32
CA THR A 455 -7.15 2.80 -33.49
C THR A 455 -7.24 2.12 -34.87
N ALA A 456 -6.44 2.56 -35.88
CA ALA A 456 -6.47 1.99 -37.21
C ALA A 456 -6.22 0.47 -37.20
N ASP A 457 -7.10 -0.28 -37.85
CA ASP A 457 -7.04 -1.74 -37.98
C ASP A 457 -7.08 -2.52 -36.65
N ARG A 458 -7.62 -1.92 -35.58
CA ARG A 458 -7.73 -2.55 -34.26
C ARG A 458 -9.14 -2.47 -33.71
N THR A 459 -9.55 -3.52 -33.03
CA THR A 459 -10.82 -3.49 -32.28
C THR A 459 -10.70 -2.50 -31.11
N THR A 460 -11.60 -1.52 -31.07
CA THR A 460 -11.46 -0.43 -30.11
C THR A 460 -12.70 -0.29 -29.22
N LEU A 461 -12.51 -0.29 -27.91
CA LEU A 461 -13.53 0.05 -26.93
C LEU A 461 -13.23 1.46 -26.39
N VAL A 462 -14.09 2.42 -26.70
CA VAL A 462 -13.94 3.82 -26.29
C VAL A 462 -14.94 4.14 -25.18
N ILE A 463 -14.43 4.58 -24.02
CA ILE A 463 -15.26 5.17 -22.97
C ILE A 463 -15.22 6.67 -23.20
N ALA A 464 -16.33 7.22 -23.66
CA ALA A 464 -16.35 8.61 -24.09
C ALA A 464 -17.09 9.50 -23.08
N HIS A 465 -16.41 10.55 -22.67
CA HIS A 465 -17.00 11.72 -22.02
C HIS A 465 -17.18 12.88 -23.00
N ARG A 466 -16.51 12.83 -24.16
CA ARG A 466 -16.73 13.78 -25.28
C ARG A 466 -17.38 13.05 -26.44
N LEU A 467 -18.56 13.50 -26.80
CA LEU A 467 -19.35 12.86 -27.86
C LEU A 467 -18.74 13.03 -29.25
N SER A 468 -17.84 14.02 -29.46
CA SER A 468 -17.09 14.14 -30.72
C SER A 468 -16.22 12.92 -31.04
N THR A 469 -15.76 12.19 -30.03
CA THR A 469 -14.95 10.98 -30.16
C THR A 469 -15.80 9.75 -30.54
N VAL A 470 -17.11 9.82 -30.34
CA VAL A 470 -18.06 8.71 -30.49
C VAL A 470 -18.71 8.68 -31.86
N ARG A 471 -18.69 9.81 -32.57
CA ARG A 471 -19.42 10.02 -33.80
C ARG A 471 -19.12 8.98 -34.88
N ASP A 472 -17.85 8.60 -34.98
CA ASP A 472 -17.36 7.71 -36.01
C ASP A 472 -17.27 6.23 -35.54
N ALA A 473 -17.88 5.89 -34.37
CA ALA A 473 -17.94 4.53 -33.87
C ALA A 473 -18.95 3.68 -34.66
N ASP A 474 -18.58 2.42 -34.92
CA ASP A 474 -19.44 1.45 -35.64
C ASP A 474 -20.65 1.05 -34.78
N LEU A 475 -20.47 1.04 -33.43
CA LEU A 475 -21.52 0.76 -32.45
C LEU A 475 -21.39 1.71 -31.25
N ILE A 476 -22.48 2.34 -30.89
CA ILE A 476 -22.59 3.13 -29.66
C ILE A 476 -23.52 2.41 -28.69
N LEU A 477 -23.05 2.21 -27.47
CA LEU A 477 -23.80 1.63 -26.36
C LEU A 477 -24.06 2.74 -25.32
N VAL A 478 -25.32 3.07 -25.12
CA VAL A 478 -25.72 4.02 -24.10
C VAL A 478 -25.98 3.23 -22.83
N VAL A 479 -25.18 3.52 -21.79
CA VAL A 479 -25.22 2.81 -20.52
C VAL A 479 -25.81 3.72 -19.44
N ASP A 480 -26.85 3.25 -18.75
CA ASP A 480 -27.46 3.90 -17.59
C ASP A 480 -27.71 2.87 -16.50
N ASP A 481 -27.36 3.17 -15.27
CA ASP A 481 -27.46 2.29 -14.08
C ASP A 481 -26.96 0.85 -14.29
N GLY A 482 -25.87 0.71 -15.06
CA GLY A 482 -25.22 -0.58 -15.32
C GLY A 482 -25.79 -1.39 -16.49
N GLU A 483 -26.83 -0.92 -17.16
CA GLU A 483 -27.52 -1.59 -18.27
C GLU A 483 -27.36 -0.81 -19.58
N VAL A 484 -27.39 -1.51 -20.72
CA VAL A 484 -27.46 -0.87 -22.04
C VAL A 484 -28.91 -0.50 -22.32
N VAL A 485 -29.21 0.80 -22.33
CA VAL A 485 -30.56 1.34 -22.58
C VAL A 485 -30.81 1.66 -24.05
N GLU A 486 -29.77 2.03 -24.80
CA GLU A 486 -29.85 2.29 -26.25
C GLU A 486 -28.60 1.74 -26.94
N ARG A 487 -28.75 1.34 -28.19
CA ARG A 487 -27.63 0.89 -29.05
C ARG A 487 -27.89 1.24 -30.52
N GLY A 488 -26.86 1.64 -31.23
CA GLY A 488 -26.94 1.99 -32.63
C GLY A 488 -25.75 2.80 -33.10
N THR A 489 -25.81 3.30 -34.35
CA THR A 489 -24.85 4.30 -34.86
C THR A 489 -25.25 5.70 -34.36
N HIS A 490 -24.36 6.68 -34.54
CA HIS A 490 -24.60 8.09 -34.19
C HIS A 490 -25.92 8.60 -34.81
N GLU A 491 -26.13 8.37 -36.12
CA GLU A 491 -27.32 8.85 -36.83
C GLU A 491 -28.59 8.18 -36.29
N GLN A 492 -28.57 6.86 -36.09
CA GLN A 492 -29.70 6.11 -35.57
C GLN A 492 -30.13 6.57 -34.17
N LEU A 493 -29.16 6.84 -33.32
CA LEU A 493 -29.42 7.28 -31.94
C LEU A 493 -29.90 8.74 -31.85
N LEU A 494 -29.47 9.61 -32.76
CA LEU A 494 -30.01 10.95 -32.88
C LEU A 494 -31.46 10.93 -33.34
N ASP A 495 -31.79 10.10 -34.32
CA ASP A 495 -33.16 9.96 -34.86
C ASP A 495 -34.13 9.34 -33.81
N HIS A 496 -33.58 8.56 -32.88
CA HIS A 496 -34.39 7.94 -31.78
C HIS A 496 -34.84 8.94 -30.72
N ASP A 497 -34.20 10.13 -30.65
CA ASP A 497 -34.48 11.20 -29.69
C ASP A 497 -34.48 10.75 -28.22
N GLY A 498 -33.58 9.84 -27.88
CA GLY A 498 -33.45 9.22 -26.56
C GLY A 498 -32.40 9.89 -25.67
N LEU A 499 -31.84 9.10 -24.74
CA LEU A 499 -30.81 9.56 -23.82
C LEU A 499 -29.54 10.02 -24.56
N TYR A 500 -29.15 9.31 -25.63
CA TYR A 500 -28.00 9.71 -26.45
C TYR A 500 -28.19 11.07 -27.09
N ALA A 501 -29.33 11.29 -27.76
CA ALA A 501 -29.65 12.56 -28.42
C ALA A 501 -29.63 13.71 -27.40
N THR A 502 -30.15 13.48 -26.22
CA THR A 502 -30.16 14.44 -25.12
C THR A 502 -28.74 14.77 -24.64
N LEU A 503 -27.89 13.77 -24.38
CA LEU A 503 -26.49 13.98 -23.98
C LEU A 503 -25.71 14.71 -25.08
N TRP A 504 -25.96 14.38 -26.35
CA TRP A 504 -25.37 15.06 -27.50
C TRP A 504 -25.73 16.54 -27.55
N ASN A 505 -27.04 16.86 -27.44
CA ASN A 505 -27.54 18.23 -27.49
C ASN A 505 -27.00 19.11 -26.33
N VAL A 506 -26.87 18.54 -25.13
CA VAL A 506 -26.24 19.23 -23.99
C VAL A 506 -24.79 19.59 -24.27
N GLN A 507 -23.99 18.65 -24.84
CA GLN A 507 -22.58 18.92 -25.16
C GLN A 507 -22.38 19.84 -26.37
N ALA A 508 -23.27 19.74 -27.37
CA ALA A 508 -23.21 20.57 -28.57
C ALA A 508 -23.66 22.03 -28.33
N GLY A 509 -24.10 22.36 -27.10
CA GLY A 509 -24.49 23.72 -26.73
C GLY A 509 -25.85 24.15 -27.30
N SER A 510 -26.68 23.24 -27.78
CA SER A 510 -28.07 23.50 -28.08
C SER A 510 -28.85 23.63 -26.77
N GLU A 511 -29.81 24.56 -26.71
CA GLU A 511 -30.64 24.84 -25.52
C GLU A 511 -31.28 23.53 -24.99
N ALA A 512 -30.63 22.93 -23.98
CA ALA A 512 -31.22 21.84 -23.24
C ALA A 512 -32.40 22.42 -22.45
N THR A 513 -33.57 21.80 -22.61
CA THR A 513 -34.79 22.20 -21.89
C THR A 513 -34.51 22.14 -20.38
N GLU A 514 -34.89 23.17 -19.60
CA GLU A 514 -34.76 23.23 -18.13
C GLU A 514 -35.30 21.98 -17.43
N GLU A 515 -36.26 21.32 -18.05
CA GLU A 515 -36.91 20.09 -17.59
C GLU A 515 -35.95 18.88 -17.54
N PHE A 516 -35.01 18.75 -18.49
CA PHE A 516 -34.01 17.66 -18.50
C PHE A 516 -32.91 17.89 -17.46
N ILE A 517 -32.45 19.14 -17.29
CA ILE A 517 -31.48 19.47 -16.24
C ILE A 517 -32.06 19.12 -14.86
N ALA A 518 -33.36 19.42 -14.66
CA ALA A 518 -34.08 19.06 -13.44
C ALA A 518 -34.19 17.53 -13.25
N GLU A 519 -34.39 16.75 -14.32
CA GLU A 519 -34.49 15.29 -14.24
C GLU A 519 -33.13 14.63 -13.95
N VAL A 520 -32.03 15.11 -14.57
CA VAL A 520 -30.65 14.62 -14.30
C VAL A 520 -30.23 14.95 -12.87
N VAL A 521 -30.53 16.14 -12.38
CA VAL A 521 -30.25 16.56 -11.00
C VAL A 521 -31.08 15.71 -10.02
N ALA A 522 -32.36 15.48 -10.31
CA ALA A 522 -33.23 14.68 -9.46
C ALA A 522 -32.86 13.16 -9.43
N ARG A 523 -32.16 12.66 -10.44
CA ARG A 523 -31.59 11.29 -10.45
C ARG A 523 -30.29 11.22 -9.66
N ALA A 524 -29.42 12.23 -9.76
CA ALA A 524 -28.17 12.32 -8.97
C ALA A 524 -28.47 12.36 -7.46
N ASP A 525 -29.52 13.06 -7.04
CA ASP A 525 -29.96 13.14 -5.64
C ASP A 525 -30.59 11.84 -5.10
N ARG A 526 -31.00 10.90 -5.96
CA ARG A 526 -31.55 9.59 -5.55
C ARG A 526 -30.52 8.49 -5.41
N GLY A 527 -29.28 8.73 -5.85
CA GLY A 527 -28.14 7.80 -5.80
C GLY A 527 -27.19 8.02 -4.64
N THR A 528 -27.42 9.00 -3.76
CA THR A 528 -26.75 9.21 -2.49
C THR A 528 -27.61 8.70 -1.35
#